data_969a43eab4698c983bc994eae00a67e4
#
_entry.id   969a43eab4698c983bc994eae00a67e4
#
_cell.length_a   1.000
_cell.length_b   1.000
_cell.length_c   1.000
_cell.angle_alpha   90.00
_cell.angle_beta   90.00
_cell.angle_gamma   90.00
#
_symmetry.space_group_name_H-M   'P 1'
#
loop_
_entity.id
_entity.type
_entity.pdbx_description
1 polymer ?
#
loop_
_entity_poly.entity_id
_entity_poly.type
_entity_poly.pdbx_seq_one_letter_code
_entity_poly.pdbx_strand_id
1 'polypeptide(L)'
;MFNSRESVRNWNLRCGNNPKEPYSTEYWESLKSQSLCMLEEARELVAAVEAKDPVETLDAQADLQYVLDGLIFLTQHDHDGAIKVVCENNNLKYTDDYQEAVQRMFDIEKRTGDECYLRQSIIEGKEWFAIIRKSDGKIMKQSNLPKVQLESFIAEVDAKELFVVTSDTCVICQGLIGSLGSLGIKNFSKVEPISSKADKDFCRENGLWLADIVYYDGEKFHVTSYPKLNYDAINLKQWLKGVGYNGFTEH
;
A
#
# COMPACT_ATOMS: atom_id res chain seq x y z
N MET A 1 14.52 22.77 -13.44
CA MET A 1 13.92 21.69 -14.25
C MET A 1 12.46 21.60 -13.86
N PHE A 2 11.53 21.48 -14.81
CA PHE A 2 10.10 21.31 -14.51
C PHE A 2 9.87 19.99 -13.75
N ASN A 3 8.99 20.03 -12.72
CA ASN A 3 8.62 18.85 -11.92
C ASN A 3 7.09 18.77 -11.90
N SER A 4 6.53 17.82 -12.65
CA SER A 4 5.08 17.63 -12.77
C SER A 4 4.44 17.27 -11.44
N ARG A 5 5.06 16.37 -10.66
CA ARG A 5 4.55 15.94 -9.34
C ARG A 5 4.40 17.10 -8.36
N GLU A 6 5.40 17.98 -8.31
CA GLU A 6 5.33 19.16 -7.46
C GLU A 6 4.22 20.12 -7.91
N SER A 7 4.08 20.32 -9.22
CA SER A 7 3.00 21.15 -9.79
C SER A 7 1.62 20.57 -9.47
N VAL A 8 1.42 19.28 -9.68
CA VAL A 8 0.15 18.58 -9.40
C VAL A 8 -0.15 18.55 -7.91
N ARG A 9 0.85 18.28 -7.05
CA ARG A 9 0.70 18.38 -5.59
C ARG A 9 0.20 19.77 -5.18
N ASN A 10 0.84 20.83 -5.67
CA ASN A 10 0.50 22.20 -5.32
C ASN A 10 -0.90 22.58 -5.82
N TRP A 11 -1.31 22.07 -6.98
CA TRP A 11 -2.66 22.24 -7.50
C TRP A 11 -3.69 21.56 -6.59
N ASN A 12 -3.50 20.29 -6.24
CA ASN A 12 -4.39 19.55 -5.35
C ASN A 12 -4.57 20.25 -4.01
N LEU A 13 -3.48 20.69 -3.38
CA LEU A 13 -3.53 21.41 -2.10
C LEU A 13 -4.34 22.72 -2.22
N ARG A 14 -4.18 23.48 -3.30
CA ARG A 14 -4.93 24.72 -3.53
C ARG A 14 -6.40 24.48 -3.80
N CYS A 15 -6.75 23.34 -4.40
CA CYS A 15 -8.14 22.94 -4.63
C CYS A 15 -8.79 22.26 -3.41
N GLY A 16 -8.06 22.08 -2.31
CA GLY A 16 -8.56 21.42 -1.10
C GLY A 16 -8.58 19.89 -1.18
N ASN A 17 -7.95 19.31 -2.21
CA ASN A 17 -7.80 17.86 -2.37
C ASN A 17 -6.61 17.35 -1.55
N ASN A 18 -6.74 17.43 -0.23
CA ASN A 18 -5.70 16.93 0.67
C ASN A 18 -5.72 15.39 0.73
N PRO A 19 -4.55 14.74 0.86
CA PRO A 19 -4.49 13.33 1.18
C PRO A 19 -5.31 13.03 2.43
N LYS A 20 -5.97 11.88 2.42
CA LYS A 20 -6.72 11.40 3.58
C LYS A 20 -5.83 10.49 4.41
N GLU A 21 -6.25 10.22 5.64
CA GLU A 21 -5.57 9.25 6.47
C GLU A 21 -5.43 7.91 5.73
N PRO A 22 -4.21 7.37 5.58
CA PRO A 22 -3.99 6.13 4.87
C PRO A 22 -4.92 5.01 5.36
N TYR A 23 -5.49 4.27 4.40
CA TYR A 23 -6.38 3.11 4.61
C TYR A 23 -7.73 3.42 5.28
N SER A 24 -8.08 4.68 5.55
CA SER A 24 -9.43 5.07 5.96
C SER A 24 -10.45 4.86 4.82
N THR A 25 -11.75 4.90 5.13
CA THR A 25 -12.81 4.83 4.10
C THR A 25 -12.66 5.98 3.10
N GLU A 26 -12.45 7.19 3.60
CA GLU A 26 -12.28 8.41 2.79
C GLU A 26 -11.03 8.34 1.90
N TYR A 27 -9.96 7.70 2.38
CA TYR A 27 -8.77 7.42 1.59
C TYR A 27 -9.12 6.56 0.37
N TRP A 28 -9.76 5.40 0.59
CA TRP A 28 -10.11 4.50 -0.50
C TRP A 28 -11.13 5.11 -1.48
N GLU A 29 -12.07 5.91 -0.99
CA GLU A 29 -13.02 6.66 -1.82
C GLU A 29 -12.31 7.70 -2.70
N SER A 30 -11.36 8.46 -2.13
CA SER A 30 -10.57 9.44 -2.89
C SER A 30 -9.70 8.78 -3.96
N LEU A 31 -9.04 7.65 -3.63
CA LEU A 31 -8.25 6.89 -4.61
C LEU A 31 -9.11 6.30 -5.71
N LYS A 32 -10.30 5.78 -5.36
CA LYS A 32 -11.27 5.28 -6.35
C LYS A 32 -11.68 6.36 -7.32
N SER A 33 -12.01 7.56 -6.83
CA SER A 33 -12.36 8.70 -7.66
C SER A 33 -11.22 9.06 -8.62
N GLN A 34 -10.00 9.19 -8.12
CA GLN A 34 -8.82 9.50 -8.93
C GLN A 34 -8.52 8.39 -9.96
N SER A 35 -8.72 7.13 -9.58
CA SER A 35 -8.53 5.99 -10.50
C SER A 35 -9.55 5.97 -11.64
N LEU A 36 -10.76 6.47 -11.40
CA LEU A 36 -11.78 6.63 -12.46
C LEU A 36 -11.38 7.72 -13.45
N CYS A 37 -10.82 8.84 -12.99
CA CYS A 37 -10.24 9.84 -13.89
C CYS A 37 -9.11 9.24 -14.74
N MET A 38 -8.18 8.48 -14.13
CA MET A 38 -7.14 7.78 -14.91
C MET A 38 -7.72 6.85 -15.99
N LEU A 39 -8.83 6.17 -15.69
CA LEU A 39 -9.48 5.29 -16.67
C LEU A 39 -10.09 6.09 -17.82
N GLU A 40 -10.60 7.31 -17.57
CA GLU A 40 -11.13 8.23 -18.57
C GLU A 40 -10.01 8.67 -19.51
N GLU A 41 -8.91 9.22 -18.98
CA GLU A 41 -7.74 9.63 -19.77
C GLU A 41 -7.12 8.48 -20.57
N ALA A 42 -7.08 7.27 -20.00
CA ALA A 42 -6.60 6.10 -20.72
C ALA A 42 -7.49 5.72 -21.91
N ARG A 43 -8.81 5.95 -21.83
CA ARG A 43 -9.74 5.72 -22.95
C ARG A 43 -9.57 6.78 -24.04
N GLU A 44 -9.38 8.04 -23.65
CA GLU A 44 -9.10 9.12 -24.57
C GLU A 44 -7.80 8.89 -25.34
N LEU A 45 -6.74 8.44 -24.63
CA LEU A 45 -5.49 8.05 -25.28
C LEU A 45 -5.70 6.94 -26.32
N VAL A 46 -6.48 5.89 -26.01
CA VAL A 46 -6.76 4.82 -26.98
C VAL A 46 -7.53 5.39 -28.19
N ALA A 47 -8.55 6.21 -27.98
CA ALA A 47 -9.33 6.82 -29.04
C ALA A 47 -8.48 7.73 -29.95
N ALA A 48 -7.60 8.54 -29.37
CA ALA A 48 -6.69 9.41 -30.12
C ALA A 48 -5.69 8.60 -30.98
N VAL A 49 -5.15 7.50 -30.44
CA VAL A 49 -4.27 6.58 -31.19
C VAL A 49 -5.01 5.88 -32.33
N GLU A 50 -6.23 5.42 -32.10
CA GLU A 50 -7.08 4.81 -33.13
C GLU A 50 -7.44 5.82 -34.24
N ALA A 51 -7.70 7.06 -33.88
CA ALA A 51 -7.92 8.17 -34.81
C ALA A 51 -6.65 8.63 -35.53
N LYS A 52 -5.47 8.17 -35.09
CA LYS A 52 -4.14 8.60 -35.59
C LYS A 52 -3.93 10.11 -35.49
N ASP A 53 -4.49 10.71 -34.44
CA ASP A 53 -4.31 12.13 -34.12
C ASP A 53 -3.10 12.32 -33.21
N PRO A 54 -1.99 12.90 -33.70
CA PRO A 54 -0.79 13.06 -32.88
C PRO A 54 -0.93 14.14 -31.81
N VAL A 55 -1.81 15.14 -32.00
CA VAL A 55 -2.01 16.22 -31.04
C VAL A 55 -2.82 15.69 -29.88
N GLU A 56 -3.96 15.08 -30.14
CA GLU A 56 -4.82 14.47 -29.12
C GLU A 56 -4.09 13.31 -28.40
N THR A 57 -3.23 12.54 -29.12
CA THR A 57 -2.41 11.52 -28.50
C THR A 57 -1.44 12.11 -27.47
N LEU A 58 -0.81 13.25 -27.76
CA LEU A 58 0.11 13.93 -26.84
C LEU A 58 -0.65 14.53 -25.67
N ASP A 59 -1.81 15.13 -25.90
CA ASP A 59 -2.67 15.72 -24.88
C ASP A 59 -3.11 14.66 -23.86
N ALA A 60 -3.72 13.55 -24.34
CA ALA A 60 -4.13 12.44 -23.50
C ALA A 60 -2.98 11.77 -22.74
N GLN A 61 -1.75 11.74 -23.30
CA GLN A 61 -0.57 11.28 -22.56
C GLN A 61 -0.20 12.23 -21.42
N ALA A 62 -0.30 13.54 -21.64
CA ALA A 62 0.00 14.53 -20.62
C ALA A 62 -1.04 14.50 -19.50
N ASP A 63 -2.32 14.35 -19.83
CA ASP A 63 -3.40 14.26 -18.87
C ASP A 63 -3.34 12.96 -18.06
N LEU A 64 -3.05 11.83 -18.69
CA LEU A 64 -2.82 10.57 -17.99
C LEU A 64 -1.67 10.66 -16.99
N GLN A 65 -0.56 11.34 -17.34
CA GLN A 65 0.55 11.58 -16.40
C GLN A 65 0.11 12.52 -15.28
N TYR A 66 -0.67 13.55 -15.58
CA TYR A 66 -1.19 14.50 -14.60
C TYR A 66 -2.06 13.81 -13.54
N VAL A 67 -3.02 12.99 -13.96
CA VAL A 67 -3.90 12.26 -13.04
C VAL A 67 -3.15 11.17 -12.27
N LEU A 68 -2.12 10.55 -12.88
CA LEU A 68 -1.23 9.62 -12.19
C LEU A 68 -0.44 10.32 -11.08
N ASP A 69 0.14 11.49 -11.36
CA ASP A 69 0.86 12.29 -10.34
C ASP A 69 -0.08 12.70 -9.20
N GLY A 70 -1.36 12.97 -9.50
CA GLY A 70 -2.42 13.20 -8.51
C GLY A 70 -2.67 11.97 -7.64
N LEU A 71 -2.76 10.78 -8.24
CA LEU A 71 -2.93 9.53 -7.49
C LEU A 71 -1.72 9.24 -6.60
N ILE A 72 -0.50 9.44 -7.10
CA ILE A 72 0.74 9.28 -6.33
C ILE A 72 0.74 10.20 -5.10
N PHE A 73 0.30 11.45 -5.26
CA PHE A 73 0.16 12.39 -4.14
C PHE A 73 -0.85 11.91 -3.09
N LEU A 74 -2.00 11.39 -3.53
CA LEU A 74 -3.06 10.94 -2.62
C LEU A 74 -2.71 9.64 -1.89
N THR A 75 -1.94 8.74 -2.49
CA THR A 75 -1.54 7.47 -1.86
C THR A 75 -0.53 7.65 -0.75
N GLN A 76 0.26 8.70 -0.77
CA GLN A 76 1.35 8.96 0.18
C GLN A 76 2.42 7.85 0.23
N HIS A 77 2.43 6.95 -0.75
CA HIS A 77 3.42 5.87 -0.86
C HIS A 77 4.76 6.38 -1.39
N ASP A 78 5.86 5.68 -1.07
CA ASP A 78 7.15 5.90 -1.74
C ASP A 78 7.10 5.31 -3.16
N HIS A 79 6.47 6.04 -4.07
CA HIS A 79 6.36 5.65 -5.46
C HIS A 79 7.73 5.60 -6.17
N ASP A 80 8.68 6.47 -5.80
CA ASP A 80 10.00 6.51 -6.45
C ASP A 80 10.82 5.27 -6.09
N GLY A 81 10.79 4.84 -4.85
CA GLY A 81 11.37 3.57 -4.44
C GLY A 81 10.70 2.38 -5.13
N ALA A 82 9.37 2.36 -5.16
CA ALA A 82 8.60 1.30 -5.79
C ALA A 82 8.86 1.18 -7.30
N ILE A 83 8.82 2.28 -8.06
CA ILE A 83 9.08 2.24 -9.52
C ILE A 83 10.53 1.86 -9.82
N LYS A 84 11.49 2.25 -8.99
CA LYS A 84 12.89 1.85 -9.13
C LYS A 84 13.03 0.33 -9.10
N VAL A 85 12.52 -0.34 -8.07
CA VAL A 85 12.62 -1.81 -7.96
C VAL A 85 11.83 -2.53 -9.04
N VAL A 86 10.71 -1.97 -9.51
CA VAL A 86 9.97 -2.49 -10.68
C VAL A 86 10.80 -2.40 -11.94
N CYS A 87 11.48 -1.28 -12.20
CA CYS A 87 12.37 -1.11 -13.34
C CYS A 87 13.55 -2.09 -13.28
N GLU A 88 14.22 -2.19 -12.13
CA GLU A 88 15.32 -3.13 -11.91
C GLU A 88 14.88 -4.57 -12.19
N ASN A 89 13.70 -4.98 -11.70
CA ASN A 89 13.16 -6.30 -11.97
C ASN A 89 12.81 -6.53 -13.47
N ASN A 90 12.35 -5.49 -14.17
CA ASN A 90 12.09 -5.58 -15.59
C ASN A 90 13.37 -5.66 -16.42
N ASN A 91 14.45 -5.02 -15.97
CA ASN A 91 15.76 -5.10 -16.62
C ASN A 91 16.35 -6.52 -16.61
N LEU A 92 15.88 -7.40 -15.72
CA LEU A 92 16.26 -8.81 -15.73
C LEU A 92 15.64 -9.62 -16.88
N LYS A 93 14.76 -9.05 -17.71
CA LYS A 93 14.13 -9.72 -18.85
C LYS A 93 15.03 -9.79 -20.09
N TYR A 94 16.13 -9.05 -20.10
CA TYR A 94 17.12 -9.07 -21.19
C TYR A 94 18.51 -9.36 -20.63
N THR A 95 19.44 -9.74 -21.48
CA THR A 95 20.84 -9.97 -21.15
C THR A 95 21.73 -9.54 -22.33
N ASP A 96 23.00 -9.27 -22.06
CA ASP A 96 24.03 -9.01 -23.04
C ASP A 96 24.85 -10.28 -23.42
N ASP A 97 24.52 -11.40 -22.79
CA ASP A 97 25.12 -12.70 -23.08
C ASP A 97 24.19 -13.52 -23.98
N TYR A 98 24.66 -13.80 -25.21
CA TYR A 98 23.92 -14.60 -26.18
C TYR A 98 23.67 -16.03 -25.70
N GLN A 99 24.68 -16.68 -25.10
CA GLN A 99 24.57 -18.06 -24.63
C GLN A 99 23.54 -18.17 -23.51
N GLU A 100 23.58 -17.22 -22.58
CA GLU A 100 22.57 -17.12 -21.53
C GLU A 100 21.17 -16.89 -22.10
N ALA A 101 21.03 -16.01 -23.09
CA ALA A 101 19.75 -15.74 -23.74
C ALA A 101 19.16 -17.00 -24.40
N VAL A 102 19.99 -17.78 -25.09
CA VAL A 102 19.58 -19.07 -25.71
C VAL A 102 19.12 -20.06 -24.65
N GLN A 103 19.89 -20.20 -23.54
CA GLN A 103 19.54 -21.13 -22.48
C GLN A 103 18.21 -20.71 -21.81
N ARG A 104 18.05 -19.43 -21.50
CA ARG A 104 16.82 -18.86 -20.94
C ARG A 104 15.61 -19.12 -21.85
N MET A 105 15.79 -19.01 -23.18
CA MET A 105 14.71 -19.25 -24.14
C MET A 105 14.25 -20.72 -24.09
N PHE A 106 15.18 -21.69 -24.14
CA PHE A 106 14.84 -23.10 -24.01
C PHE A 106 14.12 -23.45 -22.71
N ASP A 107 14.57 -22.87 -21.60
CA ASP A 107 13.94 -23.08 -20.27
C ASP A 107 12.51 -22.55 -20.23
N ILE A 108 12.26 -21.39 -20.88
CA ILE A 108 10.93 -20.81 -21.00
C ILE A 108 10.03 -21.68 -21.87
N GLU A 109 10.48 -22.06 -23.09
CA GLU A 109 9.72 -22.92 -24.01
C GLU A 109 9.37 -24.25 -23.35
N LYS A 110 10.34 -24.89 -22.70
CA LYS A 110 10.12 -26.17 -22.00
C LYS A 110 9.08 -26.05 -20.87
N ARG A 111 9.06 -24.92 -20.18
CA ARG A 111 8.15 -24.68 -19.04
C ARG A 111 6.75 -24.30 -19.48
N THR A 112 6.63 -23.46 -20.51
CA THR A 112 5.35 -22.85 -20.91
C THR A 112 4.69 -23.56 -22.08
N GLY A 113 5.46 -24.26 -22.91
CA GLY A 113 4.99 -24.77 -24.19
C GLY A 113 4.86 -23.70 -25.29
N ASP A 114 5.22 -22.45 -24.97
CA ASP A 114 5.17 -21.36 -25.93
C ASP A 114 6.38 -21.43 -26.89
N GLU A 115 6.19 -21.13 -28.17
CA GLU A 115 7.30 -20.87 -29.08
C GLU A 115 7.84 -19.45 -28.88
N CYS A 116 9.17 -19.33 -28.76
CA CYS A 116 9.85 -18.08 -28.55
C CYS A 116 10.91 -17.81 -29.66
N TYR A 117 11.42 -16.61 -29.70
CA TYR A 117 12.60 -16.22 -30.47
C TYR A 117 13.40 -15.17 -29.70
N LEU A 118 14.68 -15.06 -30.04
CA LEU A 118 15.53 -13.98 -29.52
C LEU A 118 15.37 -12.75 -30.40
N ARG A 119 15.08 -11.61 -29.75
CA ARG A 119 15.18 -10.29 -30.37
C ARG A 119 16.50 -9.69 -29.95
N GLN A 120 17.36 -9.41 -30.94
CA GLN A 120 18.60 -8.69 -30.72
C GLN A 120 18.38 -7.19 -30.93
N SER A 121 19.04 -6.37 -30.11
CA SER A 121 19.18 -4.93 -30.29
C SER A 121 20.61 -4.51 -30.00
N ILE A 122 21.06 -3.40 -30.61
CA ILE A 122 22.37 -2.82 -30.36
C ILE A 122 22.15 -1.43 -29.80
N ILE A 123 22.63 -1.19 -28.57
CA ILE A 123 22.52 0.09 -27.89
C ILE A 123 23.94 0.50 -27.47
N GLU A 124 24.39 1.66 -27.93
CA GLU A 124 25.72 2.19 -27.62
C GLU A 124 26.87 1.21 -27.97
N GLY A 125 26.69 0.44 -29.05
CA GLY A 125 27.65 -0.55 -29.52
C GLY A 125 27.67 -1.88 -28.77
N LYS A 126 26.76 -2.05 -27.80
CA LYS A 126 26.58 -3.28 -27.02
C LYS A 126 25.34 -4.04 -27.50
N GLU A 127 25.48 -5.34 -27.66
CA GLU A 127 24.38 -6.23 -28.02
C GLU A 127 23.54 -6.59 -26.80
N TRP A 128 22.22 -6.66 -26.99
CA TRP A 128 21.24 -7.05 -25.99
C TRP A 128 20.26 -8.05 -26.59
N PHE A 129 19.86 -9.03 -25.80
CA PHE A 129 18.96 -10.11 -26.21
C PHE A 129 17.75 -10.18 -25.29
N ALA A 130 16.56 -10.16 -25.87
CA ALA A 130 15.29 -10.37 -25.17
C ALA A 130 14.57 -11.58 -25.78
N ILE A 131 13.87 -12.35 -24.93
CA ILE A 131 13.11 -13.53 -25.36
C ILE A 131 11.69 -13.10 -25.64
N ILE A 132 11.22 -13.33 -26.85
CA ILE A 132 9.91 -12.87 -27.31
C ILE A 132 9.04 -14.09 -27.63
N ARG A 133 7.83 -14.13 -27.08
CA ARG A 133 6.84 -15.13 -27.43
C ARG A 133 6.29 -14.85 -28.85
N LYS A 134 6.26 -15.85 -29.69
CA LYS A 134 5.84 -15.68 -31.12
C LYS A 134 4.36 -15.32 -31.23
N SER A 135 3.50 -15.86 -30.38
CA SER A 135 2.05 -15.76 -30.53
C SER A 135 1.52 -14.35 -30.35
N ASP A 136 2.13 -13.51 -29.45
CA ASP A 136 1.65 -12.19 -29.10
C ASP A 136 2.72 -11.11 -28.96
N GLY A 137 3.99 -11.46 -29.21
CA GLY A 137 5.12 -10.53 -29.10
C GLY A 137 5.51 -10.17 -27.67
N LYS A 138 4.99 -10.87 -26.66
CA LYS A 138 5.29 -10.61 -25.26
C LYS A 138 6.74 -10.91 -24.92
N ILE A 139 7.39 -9.98 -24.20
CA ILE A 139 8.72 -10.20 -23.61
C ILE A 139 8.58 -11.17 -22.44
N MET A 140 9.27 -12.30 -22.54
CA MET A 140 9.17 -13.38 -21.57
C MET A 140 10.11 -13.16 -20.38
N LYS A 141 9.69 -13.66 -19.23
CA LYS A 141 10.43 -13.57 -17.96
C LYS A 141 10.85 -14.98 -17.53
N GLN A 142 12.05 -15.10 -16.99
CA GLN A 142 12.51 -16.32 -16.33
C GLN A 142 11.63 -16.71 -15.14
N SER A 143 11.52 -18.00 -14.85
CA SER A 143 10.70 -18.51 -13.73
C SER A 143 11.29 -18.21 -12.36
N ASN A 144 12.61 -18.12 -12.28
CA ASN A 144 13.38 -17.97 -11.05
C ASN A 144 13.61 -16.49 -10.64
N LEU A 145 13.10 -15.52 -11.43
CA LEU A 145 13.21 -14.12 -11.05
C LEU A 145 12.34 -13.85 -9.83
N PRO A 146 12.89 -13.15 -8.82
CA PRO A 146 12.14 -12.82 -7.62
C PRO A 146 10.91 -11.96 -7.97
N LYS A 147 9.84 -12.12 -7.19
CA LYS A 147 8.74 -11.15 -7.23
C LYS A 147 9.23 -9.85 -6.61
N VAL A 148 8.80 -8.74 -7.19
CA VAL A 148 9.03 -7.43 -6.60
C VAL A 148 8.32 -7.38 -5.25
N GLN A 149 9.03 -6.99 -4.21
CA GLN A 149 8.50 -6.75 -2.87
C GLN A 149 8.19 -5.26 -2.76
N LEU A 150 6.95 -4.90 -2.54
CA LEU A 150 6.50 -3.49 -2.49
C LEU A 150 6.05 -3.05 -1.10
N GLU A 151 6.01 -3.95 -0.15
CA GLU A 151 5.50 -3.72 1.20
C GLU A 151 6.25 -2.61 1.95
N SER A 152 7.55 -2.46 1.68
CA SER A 152 8.39 -1.41 2.31
C SER A 152 8.19 0.00 1.73
N PHE A 153 7.42 0.13 0.64
CA PHE A 153 7.15 1.40 -0.04
C PHE A 153 5.74 1.92 0.20
N ILE A 154 4.89 1.16 0.89
CA ILE A 154 3.56 1.63 1.25
C ILE A 154 3.66 2.66 2.38
N ALA A 155 2.74 3.63 2.39
CA ALA A 155 2.69 4.61 3.46
C ALA A 155 2.54 3.90 4.81
N GLU A 156 3.43 4.22 5.72
CA GLU A 156 3.24 3.82 7.10
C GLU A 156 2.04 4.60 7.65
N VAL A 157 1.12 3.89 8.26
CA VAL A 157 0.19 4.55 9.19
C VAL A 157 1.04 4.83 10.41
N ASP A 158 1.10 6.09 10.84
CA ASP A 158 1.56 6.37 12.19
C ASP A 158 0.81 5.40 13.09
N ALA A 159 1.55 4.54 13.76
CA ALA A 159 0.98 3.39 14.44
C ALA A 159 -0.05 3.87 15.46
N LYS A 160 -1.30 4.00 15.00
CA LYS A 160 -2.43 4.15 15.91
C LYS A 160 -2.57 2.82 16.60
N GLU A 161 -2.02 2.74 17.78
CA GLU A 161 -1.95 1.50 18.51
C GLU A 161 -3.05 1.46 19.56
N LEU A 162 -3.85 0.42 19.49
CA LEU A 162 -4.77 0.07 20.56
C LEU A 162 -4.08 -0.92 21.52
N PHE A 163 -3.93 -0.52 22.75
CA PHE A 163 -3.36 -1.34 23.82
C PHE A 163 -4.44 -1.73 24.81
N VAL A 164 -4.32 -2.90 25.38
CA VAL A 164 -5.16 -3.37 26.48
C VAL A 164 -4.26 -3.83 27.62
N VAL A 165 -4.40 -3.22 28.77
CA VAL A 165 -3.69 -3.64 29.97
C VAL A 165 -4.42 -4.84 30.57
N THR A 166 -3.79 -6.00 30.55
CA THR A 166 -4.43 -7.30 30.85
C THR A 166 -3.57 -8.20 31.72
N SER A 167 -4.16 -9.28 32.21
CA SER A 167 -3.46 -10.45 32.71
C SER A 167 -4.35 -11.69 32.50
N ASP A 168 -3.74 -12.86 32.45
CA ASP A 168 -4.44 -14.13 32.22
C ASP A 168 -5.44 -14.47 33.34
N THR A 169 -5.25 -13.95 34.53
CA THR A 169 -6.12 -14.18 35.69
C THR A 169 -7.21 -13.11 35.88
N CYS A 170 -7.22 -12.07 35.03
CA CYS A 170 -8.13 -10.94 35.18
C CYS A 170 -9.46 -11.20 34.43
N VAL A 171 -10.51 -11.54 35.15
CA VAL A 171 -11.86 -11.79 34.58
C VAL A 171 -12.42 -10.57 33.84
N ILE A 172 -12.20 -9.35 34.37
CA ILE A 172 -12.65 -8.10 33.74
C ILE A 172 -11.92 -7.91 32.42
N CYS A 173 -10.64 -8.22 32.35
CA CYS A 173 -9.83 -8.09 31.12
C CYS A 173 -10.30 -9.08 30.05
N GLN A 174 -10.70 -10.32 30.44
CA GLN A 174 -11.28 -11.28 29.51
C GLN A 174 -12.60 -10.79 28.94
N GLY A 175 -13.46 -10.15 29.75
CA GLY A 175 -14.69 -9.50 29.33
C GLY A 175 -14.43 -8.37 28.32
N LEU A 176 -13.42 -7.53 28.56
CA LEU A 176 -12.97 -6.49 27.65
C LEU A 176 -12.52 -7.07 26.31
N ILE A 177 -11.66 -8.08 26.31
CA ILE A 177 -11.17 -8.75 25.10
C ILE A 177 -12.35 -9.37 24.32
N GLY A 178 -13.31 -9.98 25.02
CA GLY A 178 -14.55 -10.50 24.41
C GLY A 178 -15.38 -9.39 23.73
N SER A 179 -15.48 -8.22 24.36
CA SER A 179 -16.17 -7.06 23.78
C SER A 179 -15.46 -6.50 22.58
N LEU A 180 -14.13 -6.40 22.58
CA LEU A 180 -13.34 -6.03 21.39
C LEU A 180 -13.58 -7.02 20.26
N GLY A 181 -13.56 -8.32 20.54
CA GLY A 181 -13.86 -9.37 19.57
C GLY A 181 -15.26 -9.26 18.96
N SER A 182 -16.28 -8.95 19.77
CA SER A 182 -17.66 -8.75 19.30
C SER A 182 -17.83 -7.49 18.42
N LEU A 183 -16.93 -6.53 18.55
CA LEU A 183 -16.86 -5.34 17.70
C LEU A 183 -16.00 -5.55 16.45
N GLY A 184 -15.49 -6.77 16.22
CA GLY A 184 -14.63 -7.09 15.10
C GLY A 184 -13.18 -6.61 15.25
N ILE A 185 -12.81 -6.08 16.43
CA ILE A 185 -11.47 -5.55 16.70
C ILE A 185 -10.55 -6.71 17.07
N LYS A 186 -9.63 -7.04 16.19
CA LYS A 186 -8.65 -8.14 16.37
C LYS A 186 -7.21 -7.63 16.56
N ASN A 187 -6.92 -6.43 16.07
CA ASN A 187 -5.60 -5.84 16.11
C ASN A 187 -5.48 -4.91 17.32
N PHE A 188 -4.93 -5.41 18.40
CA PHE A 188 -4.53 -4.65 19.58
C PHE A 188 -3.36 -5.35 20.28
N SER A 189 -2.51 -4.55 20.90
CA SER A 189 -1.38 -5.04 21.68
C SER A 189 -1.82 -5.29 23.12
N LYS A 190 -1.33 -6.37 23.72
CA LYS A 190 -1.54 -6.66 25.15
C LYS A 190 -0.35 -6.13 25.94
N VAL A 191 -0.65 -5.40 27.00
CA VAL A 191 0.32 -4.95 28.00
C VAL A 191 0.07 -5.76 29.29
N GLU A 192 1.06 -6.56 29.69
CA GLU A 192 0.90 -7.55 30.76
C GLU A 192 1.83 -7.25 31.96
N PRO A 193 1.46 -6.27 32.83
CA PRO A 193 2.33 -5.81 33.92
C PRO A 193 2.66 -6.85 34.98
N ILE A 194 1.95 -7.97 34.99
CA ILE A 194 2.21 -9.09 35.95
C ILE A 194 3.31 -10.00 35.41
N SER A 195 3.36 -10.22 34.09
CA SER A 195 4.28 -11.15 33.44
C SER A 195 5.54 -10.49 32.88
N SER A 196 5.50 -9.18 32.65
CA SER A 196 6.60 -8.41 32.03
C SER A 196 7.04 -7.24 32.90
N LYS A 197 8.35 -7.16 33.20
CA LYS A 197 8.92 -6.01 33.92
C LYS A 197 8.79 -4.71 33.09
N ALA A 198 9.01 -4.79 31.77
CA ALA A 198 8.89 -3.63 30.90
C ALA A 198 7.46 -3.08 30.89
N ASP A 199 6.45 -3.97 30.80
CA ASP A 199 5.03 -3.60 30.84
C ASP A 199 4.64 -3.03 32.19
N LYS A 200 5.21 -3.56 33.27
CA LYS A 200 4.99 -3.03 34.62
C LYS A 200 5.55 -1.61 34.78
N ASP A 201 6.75 -1.36 34.27
CA ASP A 201 7.37 -0.05 34.30
C ASP A 201 6.58 0.93 33.42
N PHE A 202 6.16 0.54 32.22
CA PHE A 202 5.30 1.29 31.33
C PHE A 202 3.96 1.67 32.00
N CYS A 203 3.27 0.70 32.62
CA CYS A 203 2.01 0.96 33.30
C CYS A 203 2.19 1.95 34.48
N ARG A 204 3.25 1.78 35.28
CA ARG A 204 3.52 2.68 36.41
C ARG A 204 3.81 4.11 35.96
N GLU A 205 4.59 4.29 34.89
CA GLU A 205 4.96 5.60 34.37
C GLU A 205 3.77 6.32 33.75
N ASN A 206 2.82 5.58 33.20
CA ASN A 206 1.62 6.14 32.55
C ASN A 206 0.35 6.06 33.41
N GLY A 207 0.44 5.60 34.65
CA GLY A 207 -0.69 5.51 35.58
C GLY A 207 -1.78 4.53 35.13
N LEU A 208 -1.41 3.46 34.44
CA LEU A 208 -2.33 2.47 33.85
C LEU A 208 -2.58 1.30 34.80
N TRP A 209 -3.79 0.73 34.73
CA TRP A 209 -4.26 -0.38 35.55
C TRP A 209 -4.86 -1.49 34.70
N LEU A 210 -5.05 -2.66 35.29
CA LEU A 210 -5.72 -3.78 34.62
C LEU A 210 -7.12 -3.36 34.11
N ALA A 211 -7.44 -3.81 32.90
CA ALA A 211 -8.62 -3.45 32.11
C ALA A 211 -8.68 -1.99 31.65
N ASP A 212 -7.58 -1.27 31.67
CA ASP A 212 -7.45 -0.02 30.94
C ASP A 212 -7.28 -0.30 29.44
N ILE A 213 -7.84 0.60 28.66
CA ILE A 213 -7.77 0.65 27.22
C ILE A 213 -7.05 1.93 26.86
N VAL A 214 -5.98 1.80 26.09
CA VAL A 214 -5.15 2.91 25.68
C VAL A 214 -5.15 2.95 24.16
N TYR A 215 -5.55 4.07 23.60
CA TYR A 215 -5.45 4.32 22.18
C TYR A 215 -4.47 5.45 21.93
N TYR A 216 -3.41 5.17 21.16
CA TYR A 216 -2.46 6.17 20.69
C TYR A 216 -2.89 6.63 19.30
N ASP A 217 -3.19 7.92 19.13
CA ASP A 217 -3.71 8.50 17.89
C ASP A 217 -2.61 9.03 16.94
N GLY A 218 -1.34 8.79 17.28
CA GLY A 218 -0.17 9.34 16.58
C GLY A 218 0.43 10.55 17.29
N GLU A 219 -0.32 11.23 18.17
CA GLU A 219 0.14 12.41 18.90
C GLU A 219 0.07 12.22 20.43
N LYS A 220 -0.98 11.59 20.91
CA LYS A 220 -1.23 11.42 22.34
C LYS A 220 -1.93 10.11 22.68
N PHE A 221 -1.82 9.72 23.94
CA PHE A 221 -2.54 8.59 24.49
C PHE A 221 -3.92 9.02 24.99
N HIS A 222 -4.95 8.31 24.52
CA HIS A 222 -6.29 8.37 25.07
C HIS A 222 -6.50 7.16 25.97
N VAL A 223 -6.89 7.37 27.21
CA VAL A 223 -7.01 6.30 28.19
C VAL A 223 -8.41 6.26 28.77
N THR A 224 -8.99 5.08 28.81
CA THR A 224 -10.18 4.78 29.60
C THR A 224 -10.05 3.40 30.24
N SER A 225 -11.00 3.02 31.10
CA SER A 225 -11.05 1.67 31.65
C SER A 225 -12.38 1.02 31.36
N TYR A 226 -12.38 -0.29 31.21
CA TYR A 226 -13.62 -1.05 30.94
C TYR A 226 -14.69 -0.87 32.03
N PRO A 227 -14.35 -0.79 33.34
CA PRO A 227 -15.30 -0.40 34.37
C PRO A 227 -15.95 0.98 34.18
N LYS A 228 -15.19 2.00 33.71
CA LYS A 228 -15.76 3.33 33.41
C LYS A 228 -16.75 3.31 32.25
N LEU A 229 -16.67 2.30 31.39
CA LEU A 229 -17.58 2.06 30.29
C LEU A 229 -18.74 1.12 30.67
N ASN A 230 -18.96 0.90 31.97
CA ASN A 230 -20.00 0.02 32.54
C ASN A 230 -19.94 -1.43 32.00
N TYR A 231 -18.75 -1.93 31.64
CA TYR A 231 -18.55 -3.26 31.07
C TYR A 231 -19.34 -3.50 29.79
N ASP A 232 -19.60 -2.47 29.00
CA ASP A 232 -20.49 -2.48 27.88
C ASP A 232 -19.78 -2.24 26.54
N ALA A 233 -20.02 -3.12 25.56
CA ALA A 233 -19.40 -3.05 24.23
C ALA A 233 -19.88 -1.84 23.40
N ILE A 234 -21.11 -1.37 23.62
CA ILE A 234 -21.65 -0.19 22.91
C ILE A 234 -20.93 1.06 23.39
N ASN A 235 -20.77 1.20 24.71
CA ASN A 235 -20.03 2.32 25.29
C ASN A 235 -18.55 2.29 24.87
N LEU A 236 -17.94 1.10 24.78
CA LEU A 236 -16.59 0.91 24.25
C LEU A 236 -16.51 1.38 22.80
N LYS A 237 -17.44 0.98 21.96
CA LYS A 237 -17.50 1.40 20.55
C LYS A 237 -17.65 2.92 20.43
N GLN A 238 -18.50 3.53 21.24
CA GLN A 238 -18.71 4.99 21.25
C GLN A 238 -17.45 5.73 21.68
N TRP A 239 -16.76 5.27 22.73
CA TRP A 239 -15.51 5.86 23.16
C TRP A 239 -14.44 5.75 22.08
N LEU A 240 -14.22 4.57 21.50
CA LEU A 240 -13.23 4.34 20.44
C LEU A 240 -13.49 5.26 19.24
N LYS A 241 -14.75 5.40 18.81
CA LYS A 241 -15.11 6.36 17.75
C LYS A 241 -14.84 7.79 18.13
N GLY A 242 -15.10 8.17 19.39
CA GLY A 242 -14.87 9.51 19.92
C GLY A 242 -13.39 9.91 19.95
N VAL A 243 -12.49 8.96 20.07
CA VAL A 243 -11.02 9.19 20.03
C VAL A 243 -10.42 8.94 18.63
N GLY A 244 -11.25 8.68 17.63
CA GLY A 244 -10.80 8.56 16.23
C GLY A 244 -10.32 7.16 15.82
N TYR A 245 -10.63 6.11 16.59
CA TYR A 245 -10.31 4.74 16.22
C TYR A 245 -11.25 4.24 15.11
N ASN A 246 -10.69 3.73 14.01
CA ASN A 246 -11.42 3.28 12.82
C ASN A 246 -11.25 1.78 12.51
N GLY A 247 -10.56 1.03 13.35
CA GLY A 247 -10.25 -0.39 13.13
C GLY A 247 -11.42 -1.36 13.37
N PHE A 248 -12.69 -0.93 13.15
CA PHE A 248 -13.86 -1.79 13.20
C PHE A 248 -13.99 -2.58 11.90
N THR A 249 -14.08 -3.92 11.99
CA THR A 249 -14.51 -4.72 10.83
C THR A 249 -16.02 -4.80 10.86
N GLU A 250 -16.68 -4.31 9.81
CA GLU A 250 -18.12 -4.56 9.61
C GLU A 250 -18.34 -6.04 9.28
N HIS A 251 -19.25 -6.66 10.01
CA HIS A 251 -19.73 -8.02 9.74
C HIS A 251 -20.99 -7.96 8.88
#